data_aafe8405d537b2d77707f67ad8a9b3f2
#
_entry.id   aafe8405d537b2d77707f67ad8a9b3f2
#
_cell.length_a   1.000
_cell.length_b   1.000
_cell.length_c   1.000
_cell.angle_alpha   90.00
_cell.angle_beta   90.00
_cell.angle_gamma   90.00
#
_symmetry.space_group_name_H-M   'P 1'
#
loop_
_entity.id
_entity.type
_entity.pdbx_description
1 polymer ?
#
loop_
_entity_poly.entity_id
_entity_poly.type
_entity_poly.pdbx_seq_one_letter_code
_entity_poly.pdbx_strand_id
1 'polypeptide(L)'
;MCYAPAAIRVADTLLEAIDGGLMNHPLQCRCGTLKGFVENPESGNRVICYCKDCQAFAYFLGRANDVLDERGGSDVIQILPKNITFTQGMEALACMRLTEKGLLRWYAGCCNSPIGNTLATPRMSFIGLLHSCVETADEPLDDAFGAVRGWVNTKSAKGSPKPRQVVGPTIGWFFTKVLRARFNGDYKQTPFFRAETGIPVVSPRVLSREEHASVMNAVRAATG
;
A
#
# COMPACT_ATOMS: atom_id res chain seq x y z
N MET A 1 26.61 -45.83 15.32
CA MET A 1 25.44 -45.08 15.81
C MET A 1 25.49 -43.72 15.19
N CYS A 2 24.76 -43.51 14.08
CA CYS A 2 24.71 -42.23 13.36
C CYS A 2 23.45 -41.50 13.80
N TYR A 3 23.61 -40.35 14.45
CA TYR A 3 22.51 -39.44 14.76
C TYR A 3 22.17 -38.65 13.51
N ALA A 4 20.96 -38.78 13.02
CA ALA A 4 20.40 -37.91 11.98
C ALA A 4 19.92 -36.61 12.61
N PRO A 5 20.16 -35.42 12.02
CA PRO A 5 19.60 -34.17 12.50
C PRO A 5 18.11 -34.11 12.18
N ALA A 6 17.30 -33.71 13.18
CA ALA A 6 15.88 -33.50 13.04
C ALA A 6 15.57 -32.44 12.04
N ALA A 7 14.77 -32.77 11.02
CA ALA A 7 14.15 -31.82 10.11
C ALA A 7 13.18 -30.93 10.91
N ILE A 8 13.52 -29.67 11.13
CA ILE A 8 12.64 -28.67 11.73
C ILE A 8 11.52 -28.43 10.71
N ARG A 9 10.30 -28.79 11.12
CA ARG A 9 9.11 -28.65 10.32
C ARG A 9 8.77 -27.17 10.18
N VAL A 10 8.84 -26.69 8.94
CA VAL A 10 8.35 -25.36 8.52
C VAL A 10 6.82 -25.22 8.72
N ALA A 11 6.15 -26.32 9.09
CA ALA A 11 4.71 -26.38 9.31
C ALA A 11 4.20 -25.71 10.61
N ASP A 12 5.06 -25.46 11.59
CA ASP A 12 4.59 -24.96 12.90
C ASP A 12 4.42 -23.42 12.92
N THR A 13 4.91 -22.68 11.93
CA THR A 13 4.76 -21.21 11.87
C THR A 13 3.46 -20.77 11.19
N LEU A 14 2.75 -21.67 10.52
CA LEU A 14 1.47 -21.38 9.86
C LEU A 14 0.25 -21.67 10.76
N LEU A 15 0.44 -22.37 11.89
CA LEU A 15 -0.68 -22.73 12.78
C LEU A 15 -1.01 -21.69 13.85
N GLU A 16 -0.17 -20.68 14.06
CA GLU A 16 -0.48 -19.61 15.05
C GLU A 16 -1.32 -18.45 14.46
N ALA A 17 -1.65 -18.48 13.15
CA ALA A 17 -2.48 -17.47 12.51
C ALA A 17 -4.00 -17.76 12.58
N ILE A 18 -4.42 -18.85 13.25
CA ILE A 18 -5.83 -19.21 13.38
C ILE A 18 -6.25 -19.04 14.84
N ASP A 19 -6.21 -17.81 15.33
CA ASP A 19 -6.94 -17.48 16.57
C ASP A 19 -8.03 -16.46 16.23
N GLY A 20 -9.28 -16.90 16.31
CA GLY A 20 -10.43 -16.00 16.36
C GLY A 20 -11.12 -15.59 15.07
N GLY A 21 -11.15 -16.39 14.00
CA GLY A 21 -12.11 -16.17 12.90
C GLY A 21 -11.92 -14.91 12.03
N LEU A 22 -10.82 -14.17 12.21
CA LEU A 22 -10.43 -13.03 11.38
C LEU A 22 -9.45 -13.53 10.32
N MET A 23 -9.81 -13.37 9.05
CA MET A 23 -8.90 -13.64 7.94
C MET A 23 -7.80 -12.60 7.96
N ASN A 24 -6.55 -13.01 8.22
CA ASN A 24 -5.37 -12.16 8.15
C ASN A 24 -4.62 -12.48 6.86
N HIS A 25 -4.31 -11.47 6.07
CA HIS A 25 -3.53 -11.62 4.84
C HIS A 25 -2.09 -11.12 5.06
N PRO A 26 -1.05 -11.89 4.71
CA PRO A 26 0.33 -11.47 4.93
C PRO A 26 0.68 -10.20 4.16
N LEU A 27 1.52 -9.38 4.79
CA LEU A 27 2.10 -8.17 4.23
C LEU A 27 3.61 -8.24 4.42
N GLN A 28 4.38 -8.03 3.34
CA GLN A 28 5.82 -7.97 3.43
C GLN A 28 6.46 -7.13 2.34
N CYS A 29 7.62 -6.57 2.63
CA CYS A 29 8.48 -5.98 1.62
C CYS A 29 9.24 -7.07 0.85
N ARG A 30 9.73 -6.77 -0.33
CA ARG A 30 10.39 -7.73 -1.24
C ARG A 30 11.56 -8.49 -0.61
N CYS A 31 12.35 -7.87 0.26
CA CYS A 31 13.48 -8.54 0.92
C CYS A 31 13.10 -9.25 2.23
N GLY A 32 11.82 -9.18 2.63
CA GLY A 32 11.33 -9.83 3.84
C GLY A 32 11.74 -9.16 5.16
N THR A 33 12.42 -8.01 5.15
CA THR A 33 12.82 -7.29 6.38
C THR A 33 11.60 -6.72 7.10
N LEU A 34 10.72 -5.99 6.37
CA LEU A 34 9.47 -5.47 6.90
C LEU A 34 8.36 -6.49 6.66
N LYS A 35 7.73 -6.95 7.74
CA LYS A 35 6.64 -7.93 7.69
C LYS A 35 5.47 -7.50 8.56
N GLY A 36 4.30 -8.04 8.26
CA GLY A 36 3.07 -7.82 8.97
C GLY A 36 1.90 -8.55 8.35
N PHE A 37 0.71 -8.06 8.61
CA PHE A 37 -0.51 -8.59 8.02
C PHE A 37 -1.58 -7.50 7.89
N VAL A 38 -2.55 -7.80 7.05
CA VAL A 38 -3.77 -7.01 6.84
C VAL A 38 -4.93 -7.78 7.43
N GLU A 39 -5.61 -7.21 8.42
CA GLU A 39 -6.82 -7.75 9.02
C GLU A 39 -8.04 -7.41 8.16
N ASN A 40 -8.98 -8.34 8.03
CA ASN A 40 -10.21 -8.17 7.26
C ASN A 40 -9.95 -7.62 5.83
N PRO A 41 -9.11 -8.30 5.02
CA PRO A 41 -8.73 -7.82 3.70
C PRO A 41 -9.93 -7.56 2.78
N GLU A 42 -11.01 -8.34 2.91
CA GLU A 42 -12.28 -8.20 2.20
C GLU A 42 -13.01 -6.87 2.50
N SER A 43 -12.67 -6.18 3.59
CA SER A 43 -13.21 -4.85 3.91
C SER A 43 -12.64 -3.74 3.02
N GLY A 44 -11.61 -4.04 2.26
CA GLY A 44 -10.96 -3.14 1.32
C GLY A 44 -11.78 -2.87 0.06
N ASN A 45 -11.34 -1.87 -0.70
CA ASN A 45 -11.87 -1.58 -2.03
C ASN A 45 -10.70 -1.45 -3.01
N ARG A 46 -10.59 -2.37 -3.96
CA ARG A 46 -9.51 -2.36 -4.96
C ARG A 46 -9.83 -1.44 -6.11
N VAL A 47 -8.85 -0.63 -6.48
CA VAL A 47 -8.94 0.32 -7.59
C VAL A 47 -7.62 0.39 -8.35
N ILE A 48 -7.68 0.56 -9.66
CA ILE A 48 -6.51 0.89 -10.46
C ILE A 48 -6.38 2.40 -10.57
N CYS A 49 -5.28 2.95 -10.07
CA CYS A 49 -5.01 4.38 -10.08
C CYS A 49 -3.95 4.74 -11.13
N TYR A 50 -4.33 5.57 -12.11
CA TYR A 50 -3.44 6.04 -13.19
C TYR A 50 -2.86 7.43 -12.93
N CYS A 51 -2.99 8.01 -11.73
CA CYS A 51 -2.51 9.36 -11.50
C CYS A 51 -0.98 9.44 -11.66
N LYS A 52 -0.51 10.57 -12.17
CA LYS A 52 0.93 10.82 -12.38
C LYS A 52 1.75 10.70 -11.11
N ASP A 53 1.17 11.00 -9.96
CA ASP A 53 1.82 10.90 -8.66
C ASP A 53 2.08 9.45 -8.22
N CYS A 54 1.14 8.51 -8.50
CA CYS A 54 1.37 7.09 -8.24
C CYS A 54 2.47 6.54 -9.15
N GLN A 55 2.44 6.93 -10.42
CA GLN A 55 3.51 6.60 -11.36
C GLN A 55 4.87 7.18 -10.90
N ALA A 56 4.91 8.46 -10.52
CA ALA A 56 6.13 9.11 -10.03
C ALA A 56 6.70 8.42 -8.79
N PHE A 57 5.84 7.96 -7.88
CA PHE A 57 6.28 7.20 -6.72
C PHE A 57 6.94 5.87 -7.10
N ALA A 58 6.36 5.14 -8.03
CA ALA A 58 6.94 3.90 -8.54
C ALA A 58 8.30 4.13 -9.23
N TYR A 59 8.43 5.21 -10.02
CA TYR A 59 9.71 5.62 -10.63
C TYR A 59 10.74 6.07 -9.60
N PHE A 60 10.34 6.84 -8.60
CA PHE A 60 11.23 7.25 -7.50
C PHE A 60 11.85 6.04 -6.79
N LEU A 61 11.08 5.00 -6.54
CA LEU A 61 11.54 3.77 -5.90
C LEU A 61 12.36 2.86 -6.84
N GLY A 62 12.41 3.14 -8.14
CA GLY A 62 12.98 2.23 -9.14
C GLY A 62 12.16 0.93 -9.30
N ARG A 63 10.84 1.00 -9.04
CA ARG A 63 9.93 -0.15 -8.99
C ARG A 63 8.76 -0.04 -9.98
N ALA A 64 8.91 0.75 -11.02
CA ALA A 64 7.85 0.98 -11.99
C ALA A 64 7.35 -0.34 -12.62
N ASN A 65 8.25 -1.27 -12.94
CA ASN A 65 7.91 -2.57 -13.55
C ASN A 65 7.19 -3.54 -12.59
N ASP A 66 7.39 -3.38 -11.28
CA ASP A 66 6.79 -4.25 -10.26
C ASP A 66 5.42 -3.70 -9.78
N VAL A 67 5.18 -2.40 -10.00
CA VAL A 67 4.04 -1.67 -9.39
C VAL A 67 3.00 -1.22 -10.41
N LEU A 68 3.46 -0.92 -11.64
CA LEU A 68 2.60 -0.35 -12.67
C LEU A 68 2.24 -1.39 -13.72
N ASP A 69 0.95 -1.42 -14.09
CA ASP A 69 0.50 -2.17 -15.24
C ASP A 69 1.03 -1.56 -16.57
N GLU A 70 0.79 -2.22 -17.69
CA GLU A 70 1.20 -1.77 -19.03
C GLU A 70 0.73 -0.36 -19.36
N ARG A 71 -0.39 0.09 -18.75
CA ARG A 71 -0.99 1.42 -18.94
C ARG A 71 -0.58 2.43 -17.89
N GLY A 72 0.34 2.07 -16.98
CA GLY A 72 0.83 2.92 -15.90
C GLY A 72 -0.12 3.00 -14.70
N GLY A 73 -1.02 2.05 -14.56
CA GLY A 73 -1.91 1.92 -13.40
C GLY A 73 -1.24 1.23 -12.23
N SER A 74 -1.46 1.73 -11.02
CA SER A 74 -1.12 1.04 -9.77
C SER A 74 -2.37 0.37 -9.23
N ASP A 75 -2.30 -0.91 -8.87
CA ASP A 75 -3.35 -1.59 -8.13
C ASP A 75 -3.26 -1.18 -6.66
N VAL A 76 -4.31 -0.52 -6.19
CA VAL A 76 -4.38 0.12 -4.88
C VAL A 76 -5.57 -0.46 -4.11
N ILE A 77 -5.29 -0.98 -2.94
CA ILE A 77 -6.29 -1.47 -2.00
C ILE A 77 -6.58 -0.35 -1.00
N GLN A 78 -7.75 0.27 -1.11
CA GLN A 78 -8.21 1.26 -0.15
C GLN A 78 -8.68 0.53 1.11
N ILE A 79 -8.01 0.76 2.23
CA ILE A 79 -8.33 0.11 3.50
C ILE A 79 -8.11 1.08 4.67
N LEU A 80 -8.67 0.79 5.84
CA LEU A 80 -8.40 1.59 7.03
C LEU A 80 -7.02 1.23 7.61
N PRO A 81 -6.18 2.20 7.98
CA PRO A 81 -4.87 1.93 8.58
C PRO A 81 -4.88 1.05 9.82
N LYS A 82 -5.98 1.03 10.58
CA LYS A 82 -6.16 0.16 11.74
C LYS A 82 -6.11 -1.34 11.41
N ASN A 83 -6.38 -1.68 10.16
CA ASN A 83 -6.35 -3.07 9.68
C ASN A 83 -4.93 -3.52 9.28
N ILE A 84 -3.92 -2.68 9.47
CA ILE A 84 -2.53 -3.01 9.14
C ILE A 84 -1.72 -3.11 10.42
N THR A 85 -1.10 -4.26 10.62
CA THR A 85 -0.19 -4.52 11.72
C THR A 85 1.17 -4.92 11.17
N PHE A 86 2.23 -4.21 11.56
CA PHE A 86 3.60 -4.62 11.31
C PHE A 86 4.11 -5.43 12.50
N THR A 87 4.66 -6.61 12.23
CA THR A 87 5.17 -7.53 13.25
C THR A 87 6.69 -7.53 13.33
N GLN A 88 7.37 -7.09 12.25
CA GLN A 88 8.82 -7.11 12.15
C GLN A 88 9.31 -5.97 11.24
N GLY A 89 10.49 -5.41 11.55
CA GLY A 89 11.22 -4.51 10.66
C GLY A 89 10.67 -3.10 10.57
N MET A 90 9.93 -2.61 11.58
CA MET A 90 9.38 -1.24 11.59
C MET A 90 10.46 -0.15 11.42
N GLU A 91 11.69 -0.42 11.81
CA GLU A 91 12.84 0.48 11.60
C GLU A 91 13.20 0.68 10.13
N ALA A 92 12.79 -0.26 9.26
CA ALA A 92 12.95 -0.12 7.81
C ALA A 92 11.84 0.69 7.14
N LEU A 93 10.76 1.05 7.87
CA LEU A 93 9.70 1.88 7.32
C LEU A 93 10.22 3.28 7.04
N ALA A 94 10.02 3.75 5.81
CA ALA A 94 10.41 5.08 5.35
C ALA A 94 9.19 5.82 4.79
N CYS A 95 9.28 7.15 4.75
CA CYS A 95 8.22 8.01 4.24
C CYS A 95 8.78 9.11 3.34
N MET A 96 8.09 9.39 2.23
CA MET A 96 8.43 10.51 1.37
C MET A 96 7.18 11.27 0.90
N ARG A 97 7.39 12.44 0.33
CA ARG A 97 6.40 13.26 -0.38
C ARG A 97 6.98 13.75 -1.70
N LEU A 98 6.18 13.75 -2.73
CA LEU A 98 6.57 14.34 -4.01
C LEU A 98 6.66 15.87 -3.92
N THR A 99 5.78 16.47 -3.13
CA THR A 99 5.73 17.92 -2.85
C THR A 99 5.36 18.15 -1.38
N GLU A 100 5.56 19.35 -0.85
CA GLU A 100 5.24 19.69 0.55
C GLU A 100 3.79 19.42 0.94
N LYS A 101 2.84 19.55 0.02
CA LYS A 101 1.40 19.36 0.23
C LYS A 101 0.87 18.01 -0.24
N GLY A 102 1.71 17.14 -0.78
CA GLY A 102 1.33 15.83 -1.33
C GLY A 102 0.95 14.80 -0.25
N LEU A 103 0.49 13.63 -0.71
CA LEU A 103 0.27 12.46 0.16
C LEU A 103 1.59 12.02 0.80
N LEU A 104 1.48 11.43 1.99
CA LEU A 104 2.56 10.65 2.60
C LEU A 104 2.64 9.30 1.87
N ARG A 105 3.84 8.96 1.40
CA ARG A 105 4.11 7.74 0.64
C ARG A 105 5.06 6.86 1.42
N TRP A 106 4.54 5.74 1.86
CA TRP A 106 5.22 4.80 2.74
C TRP A 106 5.88 3.70 1.92
N TYR A 107 7.11 3.37 2.26
CA TYR A 107 7.87 2.31 1.60
C TYR A 107 8.87 1.68 2.57
N ALA A 108 9.34 0.49 2.27
CA ALA A 108 10.42 -0.17 3.01
C ALA A 108 11.76 0.33 2.46
N GLY A 109 12.50 1.11 3.28
CA GLY A 109 13.79 1.71 2.88
C GLY A 109 14.89 0.70 2.61
N CYS A 110 14.77 -0.53 3.13
CA CYS A 110 15.75 -1.61 2.91
C CYS A 110 15.80 -2.11 1.46
N CYS A 111 14.68 -2.04 0.71
CA CYS A 111 14.58 -2.59 -0.65
C CYS A 111 13.70 -1.78 -1.60
N ASN A 112 13.30 -0.58 -1.18
CA ASN A 112 12.42 0.33 -1.92
C ASN A 112 11.07 -0.30 -2.31
N SER A 113 10.56 -1.24 -1.51
CA SER A 113 9.22 -1.79 -1.74
C SER A 113 8.16 -0.77 -1.31
N PRO A 114 7.25 -0.36 -2.19
CA PRO A 114 6.16 0.54 -1.79
C PRO A 114 5.19 -0.19 -0.87
N ILE A 115 4.72 0.51 0.15
CA ILE A 115 3.71 -0.01 1.09
C ILE A 115 2.36 0.64 0.79
N GLY A 116 2.30 1.97 0.79
CA GLY A 116 1.03 2.65 0.54
C GLY A 116 1.08 4.15 0.67
N ASN A 117 -0.08 4.77 0.51
CA ASN A 117 -0.23 6.22 0.54
C ASN A 117 -1.30 6.63 1.56
N THR A 118 -0.96 7.55 2.46
CA THR A 118 -1.92 8.13 3.41
C THR A 118 -2.06 9.64 3.19
N LEU A 119 -3.15 10.20 3.70
CA LEU A 119 -3.25 11.64 3.89
C LEU A 119 -2.27 12.10 4.98
N ALA A 120 -2.02 13.40 5.04
CA ALA A 120 -1.05 13.97 6.00
C ALA A 120 -1.55 13.98 7.45
N THR A 121 -2.75 13.49 7.70
CA THR A 121 -3.37 13.46 9.04
C THR A 121 -4.08 12.13 9.26
N PRO A 122 -3.97 11.52 10.45
CA PRO A 122 -4.70 10.30 10.77
C PRO A 122 -6.20 10.51 10.87
N ARG A 123 -6.67 11.76 11.05
CA ARG A 123 -8.10 12.08 11.16
C ARG A 123 -8.91 11.66 9.93
N MET A 124 -8.26 11.56 8.79
CA MET A 124 -8.80 10.97 7.57
C MET A 124 -8.22 9.56 7.45
N SER A 125 -8.83 8.62 8.16
CA SER A 125 -8.36 7.23 8.33
C SER A 125 -8.42 6.45 7.01
N PHE A 126 -7.39 6.61 6.18
CA PHE A 126 -7.30 6.05 4.86
C PHE A 126 -5.85 5.67 4.55
N ILE A 127 -5.66 4.49 3.97
CA ILE A 127 -4.45 4.13 3.24
C ILE A 127 -4.84 3.49 1.91
N GLY A 128 -4.16 3.90 0.85
CA GLY A 128 -4.10 3.17 -0.40
C GLY A 128 -2.91 2.23 -0.35
N LEU A 129 -3.12 0.99 0.09
CA LEU A 129 -2.10 -0.03 0.17
C LEU A 129 -1.75 -0.51 -1.23
N LEU A 130 -0.47 -0.69 -1.56
CA LEU A 130 -0.03 -1.15 -2.88
C LEU A 130 -0.03 -2.68 -2.92
N HIS A 131 -0.59 -3.25 -3.99
CA HIS A 131 -0.67 -4.69 -4.19
C HIS A 131 0.68 -5.40 -4.00
N SER A 132 1.76 -4.80 -4.45
CA SER A 132 3.11 -5.39 -4.45
C SER A 132 3.69 -5.69 -3.06
N CYS A 133 3.07 -5.21 -1.97
CA CYS A 133 3.46 -5.57 -0.60
C CYS A 133 2.56 -6.64 0.04
N VAL A 134 1.46 -7.02 -0.63
CA VAL A 134 0.50 -8.05 -0.15
C VAL A 134 0.30 -9.17 -1.17
N GLU A 135 0.90 -9.07 -2.35
CA GLU A 135 0.84 -10.12 -3.36
C GLU A 135 1.67 -11.33 -2.92
N THR A 136 1.04 -12.49 -2.87
CA THR A 136 1.69 -13.76 -2.57
C THR A 136 1.51 -14.73 -3.72
N ALA A 137 2.40 -15.70 -3.83
CA ALA A 137 2.29 -16.74 -4.85
C ALA A 137 1.14 -17.73 -4.56
N ASP A 138 0.72 -17.81 -3.29
CA ASP A 138 -0.18 -18.86 -2.80
C ASP A 138 -1.67 -18.44 -2.81
N GLU A 139 -1.96 -17.14 -2.83
CA GLU A 139 -3.32 -16.61 -2.79
C GLU A 139 -3.48 -15.44 -3.77
N PRO A 140 -4.35 -15.58 -4.80
CA PRO A 140 -4.65 -14.49 -5.70
C PRO A 140 -5.27 -13.29 -4.97
N LEU A 141 -4.89 -12.08 -5.37
CA LEU A 141 -5.41 -10.85 -4.75
C LEU A 141 -6.94 -10.73 -4.80
N ASP A 142 -7.56 -11.31 -5.84
CA ASP A 142 -9.02 -11.31 -5.99
C ASP A 142 -9.71 -12.14 -4.90
N ASP A 143 -9.08 -13.21 -4.42
CA ASP A 143 -9.63 -14.06 -3.37
C ASP A 143 -9.56 -13.36 -2.01
N ALA A 144 -8.44 -12.71 -1.69
CA ALA A 144 -8.25 -12.02 -0.42
C ALA A 144 -8.95 -10.65 -0.36
N PHE A 145 -8.78 -9.82 -1.38
CA PHE A 145 -9.22 -8.42 -1.38
C PHE A 145 -10.41 -8.13 -2.30
N GLY A 146 -10.91 -9.14 -2.98
CA GLY A 146 -11.96 -9.02 -3.99
C GLY A 146 -11.46 -8.43 -5.31
N ALA A 147 -12.31 -8.49 -6.33
CA ALA A 147 -12.01 -7.97 -7.66
C ALA A 147 -11.85 -6.44 -7.69
N VAL A 148 -11.14 -5.93 -8.69
CA VAL A 148 -11.01 -4.48 -8.94
C VAL A 148 -12.39 -3.88 -9.22
N ARG A 149 -12.77 -2.86 -8.45
CA ARG A 149 -14.09 -2.20 -8.51
C ARG A 149 -14.07 -0.80 -9.13
N GLY A 150 -12.88 -0.24 -9.35
CA GLY A 150 -12.77 1.12 -9.86
C GLY A 150 -11.52 1.38 -10.67
N TRP A 151 -11.61 2.34 -11.58
CA TRP A 151 -10.49 2.87 -12.36
C TRP A 151 -10.52 4.38 -12.23
N VAL A 152 -9.47 4.94 -11.63
CA VAL A 152 -9.42 6.36 -11.29
C VAL A 152 -8.26 7.07 -12.00
N ASN A 153 -8.44 8.38 -12.27
CA ASN A 153 -7.44 9.21 -12.95
C ASN A 153 -7.04 8.67 -14.34
N THR A 154 -7.97 8.04 -15.05
CA THR A 154 -7.73 7.31 -16.30
C THR A 154 -7.24 8.19 -17.45
N LYS A 155 -7.42 9.52 -17.37
CA LYS A 155 -6.84 10.47 -18.32
C LYS A 155 -5.31 10.39 -18.42
N SER A 156 -4.64 9.95 -17.34
CA SER A 156 -3.18 9.80 -17.27
C SER A 156 -2.70 8.38 -17.60
N ALA A 157 -3.59 7.46 -17.97
CA ALA A 157 -3.19 6.13 -18.45
C ALA A 157 -2.42 6.24 -19.77
N LYS A 158 -1.56 5.27 -20.06
CA LYS A 158 -0.84 5.15 -21.34
C LYS A 158 -1.78 4.62 -22.44
N GLY A 159 -1.41 4.87 -23.69
CA GLY A 159 -2.12 4.33 -24.86
C GLY A 159 -3.52 4.91 -25.09
N SER A 160 -4.16 4.40 -26.14
CA SER A 160 -5.52 4.76 -26.57
C SER A 160 -6.24 3.47 -27.02
N PRO A 161 -7.56 3.31 -26.77
CA PRO A 161 -8.41 4.22 -25.98
C PRO A 161 -8.06 4.18 -24.48
N LYS A 162 -8.34 5.27 -23.76
CA LYS A 162 -8.15 5.32 -22.30
C LYS A 162 -9.14 4.40 -21.59
N PRO A 163 -8.77 3.80 -20.44
CA PRO A 163 -9.72 3.02 -19.64
C PRO A 163 -10.92 3.87 -19.23
N ARG A 164 -12.10 3.25 -19.16
CA ARG A 164 -13.30 3.93 -18.65
C ARG A 164 -13.10 4.27 -17.17
N GLN A 165 -13.32 5.53 -16.81
CA GLN A 165 -13.26 5.94 -15.41
C GLN A 165 -14.47 5.44 -14.61
N VAL A 166 -14.20 4.78 -13.47
CA VAL A 166 -15.21 4.30 -12.52
C VAL A 166 -14.81 4.71 -11.13
N VAL A 167 -15.48 5.70 -10.56
CA VAL A 167 -15.14 6.30 -9.25
C VAL A 167 -16.17 6.05 -8.16
N GLY A 168 -17.37 5.62 -8.53
CA GLY A 168 -18.49 5.41 -7.58
C GLY A 168 -18.14 4.53 -6.39
N PRO A 169 -17.55 3.34 -6.59
CA PRO A 169 -17.14 2.46 -5.49
C PRO A 169 -16.11 3.11 -4.56
N THR A 170 -15.15 3.87 -5.10
CA THR A 170 -14.14 4.62 -4.33
C THR A 170 -14.77 5.66 -3.44
N ILE A 171 -15.70 6.44 -3.98
CA ILE A 171 -16.42 7.49 -3.24
C ILE A 171 -17.29 6.84 -2.15
N GLY A 172 -18.08 5.83 -2.48
CA GLY A 172 -18.94 5.12 -1.55
C GLY A 172 -18.16 4.51 -0.37
N TRP A 173 -17.06 3.82 -0.67
CA TRP A 173 -16.17 3.25 0.33
C TRP A 173 -15.59 4.34 1.25
N PHE A 174 -15.10 5.43 0.67
CA PHE A 174 -14.51 6.54 1.43
C PHE A 174 -15.52 7.13 2.41
N PHE A 175 -16.72 7.48 1.94
CA PHE A 175 -17.74 8.07 2.81
C PHE A 175 -18.20 7.10 3.90
N THR A 176 -18.42 5.84 3.59
CA THR A 176 -18.93 4.87 4.56
C THR A 176 -17.87 4.44 5.59
N LYS A 177 -16.65 4.13 5.15
CA LYS A 177 -15.60 3.60 6.03
C LYS A 177 -14.82 4.70 6.75
N VAL A 178 -14.37 5.72 6.02
CA VAL A 178 -13.51 6.79 6.59
C VAL A 178 -14.32 7.69 7.55
N LEU A 179 -15.55 8.08 7.18
CA LEU A 179 -16.39 8.86 8.09
C LEU A 179 -16.74 8.07 9.33
N ARG A 180 -17.13 6.79 9.20
CA ARG A 180 -17.39 5.94 10.36
C ARG A 180 -16.17 5.85 11.28
N ALA A 181 -14.98 5.61 10.72
CA ALA A 181 -13.74 5.56 11.50
C ALA A 181 -13.42 6.89 12.21
N ARG A 182 -13.85 8.02 11.62
CA ARG A 182 -13.70 9.34 12.22
C ARG A 182 -14.59 9.53 13.45
N PHE A 183 -15.82 9.00 13.42
CA PHE A 183 -16.78 9.14 14.51
C PHE A 183 -16.56 8.16 15.64
N ASN A 184 -16.19 6.91 15.35
CA ASN A 184 -15.99 5.87 16.37
C ASN A 184 -14.57 5.85 16.99
N GLY A 185 -13.65 6.70 16.50
CA GLY A 185 -12.31 6.81 17.05
C GLY A 185 -11.25 5.86 16.42
N ASP A 186 -11.62 5.01 15.47
CA ASP A 186 -10.72 4.08 14.79
C ASP A 186 -9.54 4.79 14.09
N TYR A 187 -9.71 6.07 13.72
CA TYR A 187 -8.65 6.86 13.10
C TYR A 187 -7.39 7.02 13.96
N LYS A 188 -7.48 6.76 15.27
CA LYS A 188 -6.35 6.79 16.20
C LYS A 188 -5.51 5.51 16.13
N GLN A 189 -6.09 4.42 15.63
CA GLN A 189 -5.42 3.14 15.49
C GLN A 189 -4.74 3.09 14.12
N THR A 190 -3.45 3.29 14.10
CA THR A 190 -2.68 3.34 12.85
C THR A 190 -1.18 3.13 13.12
N PRO A 191 -0.48 2.29 12.33
CA PRO A 191 0.96 2.13 12.48
C PRO A 191 1.77 3.28 11.85
N PHE A 192 1.12 4.21 11.14
CA PHE A 192 1.78 5.27 10.39
C PHE A 192 1.88 6.59 11.13
N PHE A 193 1.11 6.76 12.20
CA PHE A 193 1.05 8.01 12.97
C PHE A 193 1.14 7.70 14.47
N ARG A 194 1.79 8.59 15.21
CA ARG A 194 1.82 8.53 16.68
C ARG A 194 0.45 8.87 17.23
N ALA A 195 -0.09 8.00 18.06
CA ALA A 195 -1.46 8.11 18.57
C ALA A 195 -1.71 9.42 19.33
N GLU A 196 -0.71 9.86 20.13
CA GLU A 196 -0.83 11.02 21.01
C GLU A 196 -0.79 12.33 20.24
N THR A 197 0.03 12.43 19.20
CA THR A 197 0.33 13.68 18.49
C THR A 197 -0.27 13.75 17.09
N GLY A 198 -0.57 12.60 16.50
CA GLY A 198 -1.00 12.50 15.11
C GLY A 198 0.07 12.86 14.08
N ILE A 199 1.36 12.96 14.50
CA ILE A 199 2.46 13.16 13.58
C ILE A 199 2.92 11.81 12.99
N PRO A 200 3.47 11.78 11.77
CA PRO A 200 4.01 10.56 11.16
C PRO A 200 5.08 9.91 12.05
N VAL A 201 5.10 8.57 12.14
CA VAL A 201 6.11 7.81 12.91
C VAL A 201 7.51 7.98 12.33
N VAL A 202 7.62 8.28 11.03
CA VAL A 202 8.86 8.61 10.32
C VAL A 202 8.71 9.99 9.70
N SER A 203 9.71 10.84 9.83
CA SER A 203 9.73 12.17 9.19
C SER A 203 9.73 12.03 7.67
N PRO A 204 8.76 12.60 6.95
CA PRO A 204 8.70 12.46 5.50
C PRO A 204 9.85 13.23 4.82
N ARG A 205 10.57 12.57 3.91
CA ARG A 205 11.47 13.23 2.97
C ARG A 205 10.66 13.90 1.87
N VAL A 206 10.80 15.20 1.69
CA VAL A 206 10.21 15.92 0.56
C VAL A 206 11.25 15.96 -0.58
N LEU A 207 10.83 15.67 -1.81
CA LEU A 207 11.73 15.75 -2.97
C LEU A 207 12.14 17.21 -3.22
N SER A 208 13.39 17.40 -3.64
CA SER A 208 13.82 18.67 -4.21
C SER A 208 13.09 18.95 -5.52
N ARG A 209 13.17 20.18 -6.03
CA ARG A 209 12.56 20.54 -7.32
C ARG A 209 13.18 19.74 -8.47
N GLU A 210 14.50 19.50 -8.42
CA GLU A 210 15.25 18.72 -9.40
C GLU A 210 14.84 17.25 -9.37
N GLU A 211 14.76 16.65 -8.20
CA GLU A 211 14.33 15.26 -8.02
C GLU A 211 12.88 15.07 -8.50
N HIS A 212 11.98 15.98 -8.10
CA HIS A 212 10.59 15.96 -8.56
C HIS A 212 10.51 16.08 -10.08
N ALA A 213 11.25 17.02 -10.69
CA ALA A 213 11.29 17.16 -12.13
C ALA A 213 11.81 15.91 -12.83
N SER A 214 12.86 15.27 -12.28
CA SER A 214 13.44 14.04 -12.80
C SER A 214 12.43 12.89 -12.84
N VAL A 215 11.75 12.61 -11.72
CA VAL A 215 10.74 11.53 -11.70
C VAL A 215 9.53 11.84 -12.58
N MET A 216 9.11 13.11 -12.67
CA MET A 216 8.02 13.50 -13.57
C MET A 216 8.41 13.42 -15.05
N ASN A 217 9.68 13.61 -15.40
CA ASN A 217 10.20 13.37 -16.74
C ASN A 217 10.19 11.87 -17.08
N ALA A 218 10.58 11.01 -16.15
CA ALA A 218 10.49 9.56 -16.33
C ALA A 218 9.04 9.11 -16.59
N VAL A 219 8.07 9.65 -15.83
CA VAL A 219 6.63 9.41 -16.08
C VAL A 219 6.23 9.83 -17.49
N ARG A 220 6.63 11.04 -17.94
CA ARG A 220 6.30 11.54 -19.28
C ARG A 220 6.91 10.67 -20.39
N ALA A 221 8.19 10.34 -20.28
CA ALA A 221 8.87 9.48 -21.25
C ALA A 221 8.21 8.10 -21.40
N ALA A 222 7.65 7.59 -20.31
CA ALA A 222 6.96 6.31 -20.32
C ALA A 222 5.50 6.40 -20.82
N THR A 223 4.91 7.61 -20.93
CA THR A 223 3.51 7.81 -21.34
C THR A 223 3.36 8.35 -22.76
N GLY A 224 4.44 8.76 -23.42
CA GLY A 224 4.50 9.15 -24.84
C GLY A 224 4.65 7.92 -25.67
#